data_9b96cfc6de1155fe08b821242d276a65
#
_entry.id   9b96cfc6de1155fe08b821242d276a65
#
_cell.length_a   1.000
_cell.length_b   1.000
_cell.length_c   1.000
_cell.angle_alpha   90.00
_cell.angle_beta   90.00
_cell.angle_gamma   90.00
#
_symmetry.space_group_name_H-M   'P 1'
#
loop_
_entity.id
_entity.type
_entity.pdbx_description
1 polymer ?
#
loop_
_entity_poly.entity_id
_entity_poly.type
_entity_poly.pdbx_seq_one_letter_code
_entity_poly.pdbx_strand_id
1 'polypeptide(L)'
;MSKFSSLTMNSQDIGCMDYSVLVMSIREFIHDFLPETDLLPIHQRIDVSNYGTEDRNNKNPTKRQAIIGSVFKGIDISEMKINERTQEERLKFSEKYESIDGGNRKRAIRDFYNNKFRLNSNYNSDIGAKFYYELSDDEKNRFMNFKIRFVVYRKLTPMQKAHVWETTNNSTPVNHQEMMNGVGDIPVANMIRQFARADNRLRSWNHPLFEVKYNKDNKIIGEWLSFDPTRLTYDRLVARIASVVHQNEKPSSCDDAEIEILYCDLKIDDNNIKSMEKKIKSCLDFIYAIAKEKRNTISHFAKITEDEFIILMRLYFTYKDRYDSFSIKDTREWYDYFRLAFSGLNKKNPSDYGLEMIDTYEKNSKEKKMRAALFSENLRKHRTLRWNDSVKWMEKYYLIPEELIERKILIVLDSRRKINRSDRELLLNKQRGLCYIDGNKLMLEDAEAGHIIPHSEGGSTSLDNIVMIRRIHNSKMGSMNVETYKEMYQRRSNV
;
A
#
# COMPACT_ATOMS: atom_id res chain seq x y z
N MET A 1 0.42 -5.78 28.16
CA MET A 1 -0.09 -7.13 27.80
C MET A 1 -0.58 -7.02 26.36
N SER A 2 0.00 -7.81 25.45
CA SER A 2 -0.35 -7.76 24.04
C SER A 2 -1.78 -8.22 23.84
N LYS A 3 -2.54 -7.57 22.93
CA LYS A 3 -3.91 -7.96 22.60
C LYS A 3 -4.01 -9.35 21.96
N PHE A 4 -2.88 -9.99 21.65
CA PHE A 4 -2.82 -11.36 21.17
C PHE A 4 -3.25 -12.40 22.23
N SER A 5 -3.21 -12.02 23.51
CA SER A 5 -3.76 -12.86 24.57
C SER A 5 -5.30 -12.92 24.55
N SER A 6 -5.97 -12.09 23.76
CA SER A 6 -7.43 -12.09 23.59
C SER A 6 -7.89 -12.78 22.29
N LEU A 7 -7.02 -13.02 21.32
CA LEU A 7 -7.27 -14.07 20.37
C LEU A 7 -7.34 -15.33 21.21
N THR A 8 -8.48 -15.94 21.32
CA THR A 8 -8.84 -17.16 22.01
C THR A 8 -7.92 -18.35 21.69
N MET A 9 -6.62 -18.11 21.66
CA MET A 9 -5.62 -19.12 21.82
C MET A 9 -5.52 -19.36 23.33
N ASN A 10 -6.26 -20.34 23.80
CA ASN A 10 -5.92 -20.97 25.05
C ASN A 10 -4.42 -21.22 24.99
N SER A 11 -3.69 -20.83 26.04
CA SER A 11 -2.26 -21.14 26.20
C SER A 11 -1.98 -22.65 26.08
N GLN A 12 -3.00 -23.47 26.03
CA GLN A 12 -3.01 -24.92 25.76
C GLN A 12 -2.78 -25.25 24.26
N ASP A 13 -3.07 -24.33 23.30
CA ASP A 13 -2.95 -24.61 21.86
C ASP A 13 -1.54 -24.37 21.31
N ILE A 14 -0.67 -23.65 22.03
CA ILE A 14 0.70 -23.41 21.58
C ILE A 14 1.57 -24.66 21.75
N GLY A 15 1.27 -25.51 22.72
CA GLY A 15 2.02 -26.74 23.03
C GLY A 15 3.46 -26.49 23.47
N CYS A 16 4.16 -27.55 23.83
CA CYS A 16 5.58 -27.50 24.16
C CYS A 16 6.41 -27.42 22.85
N MET A 17 7.30 -26.44 22.75
CA MET A 17 8.19 -26.28 21.57
C MET A 17 9.48 -27.06 21.78
N ASP A 18 9.83 -27.88 20.81
CA ASP A 18 11.13 -28.55 20.79
C ASP A 18 12.22 -27.60 20.29
N TYR A 19 13.26 -27.41 21.09
CA TYR A 19 14.42 -26.62 20.69
C TYR A 19 15.72 -27.15 21.30
N SER A 20 16.82 -26.77 20.67
CA SER A 20 18.17 -26.99 21.19
C SER A 20 18.99 -25.70 21.08
N VAL A 21 19.99 -25.58 21.93
CA VAL A 21 20.95 -24.47 21.87
C VAL A 21 22.22 -24.98 21.18
N LEU A 22 22.64 -24.27 20.14
CA LEU A 22 23.83 -24.57 19.38
C LEU A 22 24.80 -23.40 19.47
N VAL A 23 26.06 -23.70 19.83
CA VAL A 23 27.15 -22.73 19.86
C VAL A 23 28.16 -23.11 18.78
N MET A 24 28.41 -22.20 17.84
CA MET A 24 29.35 -22.44 16.74
C MET A 24 30.25 -21.22 16.53
N SER A 25 31.35 -21.38 15.84
CA SER A 25 32.16 -20.27 15.37
C SER A 25 31.53 -19.58 14.16
N ILE A 26 31.93 -18.35 13.89
CA ILE A 26 31.53 -17.69 12.62
C ILE A 26 32.01 -18.51 11.42
N ARG A 27 33.13 -19.19 11.50
CA ARG A 27 33.66 -20.11 10.46
C ARG A 27 32.63 -21.20 10.15
N GLU A 28 32.24 -21.97 11.17
CA GLU A 28 31.22 -23.03 11.04
C GLU A 28 29.89 -22.48 10.52
N PHE A 29 29.50 -21.31 11.01
CA PHE A 29 28.28 -20.66 10.53
C PHE A 29 28.37 -20.36 9.01
N ILE A 30 29.43 -19.73 8.56
CA ILE A 30 29.58 -19.30 7.16
C ILE A 30 29.63 -20.50 6.21
N HIS A 31 30.40 -21.53 6.57
CA HIS A 31 30.67 -22.64 5.67
C HIS A 31 29.63 -23.75 5.71
N ASP A 32 29.05 -24.02 6.88
CA ASP A 32 28.22 -25.21 7.06
C ASP A 32 26.73 -24.84 7.25
N PHE A 33 26.44 -23.71 7.89
CA PHE A 33 25.09 -23.38 8.31
C PHE A 33 24.41 -22.34 7.41
N LEU A 34 25.15 -21.34 6.99
CA LEU A 34 24.64 -20.24 6.18
C LEU A 34 24.10 -20.69 4.80
N PRO A 35 24.72 -21.63 4.09
CA PRO A 35 24.21 -22.11 2.81
C PRO A 35 22.84 -22.78 2.91
N GLU A 36 22.54 -23.37 4.07
CA GLU A 36 21.25 -24.05 4.34
C GLU A 36 20.24 -23.16 5.08
N THR A 37 20.52 -21.86 5.25
CA THR A 37 19.68 -20.96 6.05
C THR A 37 19.06 -19.88 5.17
N ASP A 38 17.74 -19.88 5.10
CA ASP A 38 16.98 -18.76 4.57
C ASP A 38 17.06 -17.57 5.55
N LEU A 39 17.83 -16.56 5.18
CA LEU A 39 18.07 -15.37 6.01
C LEU A 39 16.92 -14.37 5.98
N LEU A 40 16.04 -14.49 4.98
CA LEU A 40 14.95 -13.56 4.73
C LEU A 40 13.69 -14.32 4.34
N PRO A 41 13.17 -15.21 5.22
CA PRO A 41 11.95 -15.91 4.91
C PRO A 41 10.80 -14.91 4.64
N ILE A 42 9.89 -15.33 3.79
CA ILE A 42 8.83 -14.47 3.24
C ILE A 42 7.95 -13.78 4.29
N HIS A 43 7.81 -14.42 5.46
CA HIS A 43 7.01 -13.88 6.57
C HIS A 43 7.74 -12.79 7.37
N GLN A 44 9.05 -12.61 7.18
CA GLN A 44 9.79 -11.54 7.86
C GLN A 44 9.74 -10.24 7.06
N ARG A 45 9.69 -9.13 7.79
CA ARG A 45 9.90 -7.81 7.20
C ARG A 45 11.31 -7.67 6.65
N ILE A 46 11.46 -6.89 5.59
CA ILE A 46 12.77 -6.39 5.20
C ILE A 46 13.09 -5.21 6.13
N ASP A 47 14.10 -5.35 6.97
CA ASP A 47 14.64 -4.21 7.70
C ASP A 47 15.54 -3.42 6.75
N VAL A 48 14.93 -2.48 6.04
CA VAL A 48 15.63 -1.62 5.07
C VAL A 48 16.11 -0.33 5.74
N SER A 49 15.56 0.01 6.89
CA SER A 49 15.92 1.21 7.62
C SER A 49 17.23 1.01 8.39
N ASN A 50 18.26 1.74 8.02
CA ASN A 50 19.55 1.89 8.73
C ASN A 50 20.49 0.67 8.78
N TYR A 51 20.17 -0.45 8.12
CA TYR A 51 21.09 -1.59 8.09
C TYR A 51 22.39 -1.27 7.33
N GLY A 52 22.30 -0.45 6.28
CA GLY A 52 23.45 -0.17 5.42
C GLY A 52 23.70 1.28 5.05
N THR A 53 22.90 2.25 5.53
CA THR A 53 23.14 3.67 5.27
C THR A 53 24.37 4.16 6.04
N GLU A 54 25.41 4.53 5.33
CA GLU A 54 26.57 5.19 5.93
C GLU A 54 26.22 6.63 6.25
N ASP A 55 26.55 7.05 7.49
CA ASP A 55 26.58 8.47 7.83
C ASP A 55 27.66 9.13 6.93
N ARG A 56 27.28 10.15 6.16
CA ARG A 56 28.19 10.87 5.26
C ARG A 56 29.43 11.41 5.97
N ASN A 57 29.33 11.65 7.27
CA ASN A 57 30.43 12.13 8.10
C ASN A 57 31.19 11.01 8.82
N ASN A 58 30.79 9.74 8.61
CA ASN A 58 31.39 8.53 9.19
C ASN A 58 31.56 8.56 10.73
N LYS A 59 30.78 9.43 11.43
CA LYS A 59 30.86 9.59 12.87
C LYS A 59 30.24 8.44 13.63
N ASN A 60 29.09 7.94 13.12
CA ASN A 60 28.36 6.86 13.78
C ASN A 60 28.41 5.58 12.92
N PRO A 61 28.64 4.42 13.54
CA PRO A 61 28.60 3.17 12.80
C PRO A 61 27.16 2.85 12.35
N THR A 62 27.02 2.28 11.16
CA THR A 62 25.75 1.63 10.77
C THR A 62 25.48 0.43 11.68
N LYS A 63 24.24 -0.06 11.73
CA LYS A 63 23.92 -1.25 12.54
C LYS A 63 24.81 -2.44 12.18
N ARG A 64 25.08 -2.68 10.90
CA ARG A 64 25.96 -3.78 10.45
C ARG A 64 27.41 -3.58 10.91
N GLN A 65 27.92 -2.35 10.84
CA GLN A 65 29.26 -2.02 11.33
C GLN A 65 29.37 -2.17 12.85
N ALA A 66 28.35 -1.77 13.60
CA ALA A 66 28.30 -1.94 15.05
C ALA A 66 28.28 -3.43 15.46
N ILE A 67 27.51 -4.26 14.74
CA ILE A 67 27.48 -5.72 14.99
C ILE A 67 28.87 -6.33 14.80
N ILE A 68 29.51 -6.06 13.67
CA ILE A 68 30.84 -6.62 13.40
C ILE A 68 31.91 -6.02 14.35
N GLY A 69 31.78 -4.74 14.67
CA GLY A 69 32.62 -4.12 15.69
C GLY A 69 32.49 -4.76 17.07
N SER A 70 31.30 -5.20 17.45
CA SER A 70 31.10 -5.96 18.70
C SER A 70 31.81 -7.31 18.66
N VAL A 71 31.79 -8.01 17.50
CA VAL A 71 32.54 -9.25 17.32
C VAL A 71 34.04 -9.04 17.57
N PHE A 72 34.62 -8.00 16.99
CA PHE A 72 36.03 -7.68 17.20
C PHE A 72 36.37 -7.26 18.64
N LYS A 73 35.41 -6.65 19.34
CA LYS A 73 35.57 -6.31 20.77
C LYS A 73 35.34 -7.48 21.72
N GLY A 74 34.96 -8.65 21.21
CA GLY A 74 34.60 -9.80 22.04
C GLY A 74 33.27 -9.65 22.77
N ILE A 75 32.41 -8.69 22.35
CA ILE A 75 31.10 -8.43 22.95
C ILE A 75 30.09 -9.42 22.36
N ASP A 76 29.33 -10.08 23.23
CA ASP A 76 28.26 -10.97 22.82
C ASP A 76 27.21 -10.25 21.96
N ILE A 77 26.94 -10.79 20.80
CA ILE A 77 25.94 -10.24 19.86
C ILE A 77 24.53 -10.81 20.06
N SER A 78 24.30 -11.42 21.22
CA SER A 78 23.05 -12.10 21.61
C SER A 78 22.70 -13.33 20.76
N GLU A 79 21.86 -14.19 21.30
CA GLU A 79 21.41 -15.40 20.59
C GLU A 79 20.55 -15.09 19.37
N MET A 80 20.62 -15.94 18.37
CA MET A 80 19.83 -15.87 17.15
C MET A 80 18.88 -17.07 17.09
N LYS A 81 17.68 -16.88 16.57
CA LYS A 81 16.64 -17.93 16.52
C LYS A 81 16.38 -18.37 15.10
N ILE A 82 16.34 -19.68 14.90
CA ILE A 82 16.02 -20.32 13.62
C ILE A 82 15.06 -21.46 13.85
N ASN A 83 14.31 -21.84 12.82
CA ASN A 83 13.46 -23.01 12.79
C ASN A 83 13.96 -23.99 11.74
N GLU A 84 14.09 -25.26 12.09
CA GLU A 84 14.30 -26.34 11.13
C GLU A 84 12.98 -26.64 10.43
N ARG A 85 12.96 -26.51 9.11
CA ARG A 85 11.76 -26.71 8.28
C ARG A 85 11.37 -28.19 8.22
N THR A 86 10.07 -28.43 8.12
CA THR A 86 9.53 -29.76 7.83
C THR A 86 9.94 -30.24 6.43
N GLN A 87 9.76 -31.52 6.12
CA GLN A 87 10.01 -32.03 4.76
C GLN A 87 9.12 -31.35 3.71
N GLU A 88 7.86 -31.08 4.04
CA GLU A 88 6.92 -30.40 3.14
C GLU A 88 7.35 -28.96 2.86
N GLU A 89 7.79 -28.24 3.89
CA GLU A 89 8.35 -26.88 3.71
C GLU A 89 9.61 -26.89 2.86
N ARG A 90 10.48 -27.91 3.00
CA ARG A 90 11.69 -28.07 2.19
C ARG A 90 11.42 -28.39 0.71
N LEU A 91 10.25 -28.91 0.37
CA LEU A 91 9.84 -29.06 -1.04
C LEU A 91 9.51 -27.71 -1.68
N LYS A 92 9.06 -26.75 -0.87
CA LYS A 92 8.77 -25.39 -1.32
C LYS A 92 9.98 -24.46 -1.26
N PHE A 93 10.82 -24.64 -0.27
CA PHE A 93 12.00 -23.82 0.03
C PHE A 93 13.23 -24.73 0.08
N SER A 94 14.27 -24.37 -0.64
CA SER A 94 15.49 -25.20 -0.73
C SER A 94 16.24 -25.32 0.59
N GLU A 95 16.16 -24.26 1.42
CA GLU A 95 16.94 -24.16 2.64
C GLU A 95 16.32 -25.01 3.77
N LYS A 96 17.18 -25.66 4.53
CA LYS A 96 16.79 -26.48 5.69
C LYS A 96 16.28 -25.64 6.85
N TYR A 97 16.87 -24.47 7.06
CA TYR A 97 16.56 -23.58 8.16
C TYR A 97 15.96 -22.28 7.68
N GLU A 98 15.08 -21.71 8.48
CA GLU A 98 14.55 -20.38 8.30
C GLU A 98 14.86 -19.48 9.50
N SER A 99 15.20 -18.24 9.24
CA SER A 99 15.51 -17.26 10.29
C SER A 99 14.23 -16.78 10.97
N ILE A 100 14.11 -16.93 12.30
CA ILE A 100 13.04 -16.32 13.08
C ILE A 100 13.52 -14.97 13.63
N ASP A 101 14.70 -14.94 14.27
CA ASP A 101 15.32 -13.72 14.79
C ASP A 101 16.82 -13.67 14.49
N GLY A 102 17.39 -12.46 14.65
CA GLY A 102 18.82 -12.22 14.38
C GLY A 102 19.15 -12.11 12.90
N GLY A 103 18.18 -11.89 12.02
CA GLY A 103 18.39 -11.73 10.58
C GLY A 103 19.43 -10.67 10.24
N ASN A 104 19.42 -9.52 10.91
CA ASN A 104 20.42 -8.46 10.73
C ASN A 104 21.83 -8.91 11.13
N ARG A 105 21.95 -9.67 12.22
CA ARG A 105 23.26 -10.20 12.69
C ARG A 105 23.84 -11.20 11.73
N LYS A 106 23.03 -12.16 11.27
CA LYS A 106 23.43 -13.16 10.27
C LYS A 106 23.85 -12.51 8.95
N ARG A 107 23.07 -11.53 8.47
CA ARG A 107 23.41 -10.78 7.25
C ARG A 107 24.66 -9.93 7.42
N ALA A 108 24.87 -9.28 8.56
CA ALA A 108 26.07 -8.49 8.82
C ALA A 108 27.33 -9.36 8.74
N ILE A 109 27.32 -10.55 9.37
CA ILE A 109 28.43 -11.52 9.30
C ILE A 109 28.70 -11.94 7.86
N ARG A 110 27.68 -12.38 7.12
CA ARG A 110 27.77 -12.76 5.71
C ARG A 110 28.31 -11.62 4.83
N ASP A 111 27.72 -10.44 4.99
CA ASP A 111 28.02 -9.30 4.11
C ASP A 111 29.42 -8.72 4.38
N PHE A 112 29.89 -8.77 5.63
CA PHE A 112 31.26 -8.40 5.95
C PHE A 112 32.27 -9.42 5.39
N TYR A 113 32.05 -10.71 5.60
CA TYR A 113 32.87 -11.76 5.00
C TYR A 113 32.95 -11.64 3.48
N ASN A 114 31.83 -11.30 2.82
CA ASN A 114 31.78 -11.09 1.37
C ASN A 114 32.23 -9.68 0.92
N ASN A 115 32.88 -8.91 1.76
CA ASN A 115 33.48 -7.60 1.45
C ASN A 115 32.46 -6.56 0.95
N LYS A 116 31.21 -6.61 1.43
CA LYS A 116 30.16 -5.65 1.03
C LYS A 116 30.22 -4.32 1.77
N PHE A 117 30.93 -4.25 2.86
CA PHE A 117 31.16 -3.01 3.62
C PHE A 117 32.45 -3.10 4.44
N ARG A 118 32.98 -1.91 4.79
CA ARG A 118 34.15 -1.76 5.66
C ARG A 118 33.73 -1.49 7.12
N LEU A 119 34.61 -1.73 8.07
CA LEU A 119 34.44 -1.34 9.46
C LEU A 119 34.39 0.19 9.60
N ASN A 120 33.81 0.68 10.69
CA ASN A 120 33.85 2.07 11.04
C ASN A 120 35.08 2.35 11.91
N SER A 121 35.98 3.27 11.48
CA SER A 121 37.24 3.57 12.17
C SER A 121 37.01 4.18 13.54
N ASN A 122 35.95 4.98 13.73
CA ASN A 122 35.67 5.61 15.02
C ASN A 122 35.16 4.59 16.05
N TYR A 123 34.49 3.55 15.60
CA TYR A 123 33.97 2.49 16.46
C TYR A 123 35.00 1.37 16.72
N ASN A 124 35.93 1.14 15.80
CA ASN A 124 37.00 0.13 15.86
C ASN A 124 38.37 0.78 15.59
N SER A 125 38.78 1.65 16.50
CA SER A 125 40.03 2.41 16.35
C SER A 125 41.29 1.57 16.28
N ASP A 126 41.25 0.38 16.88
CA ASP A 126 42.37 -0.60 16.91
C ASP A 126 42.53 -1.34 15.55
N ILE A 127 41.45 -1.48 14.77
CA ILE A 127 41.49 -2.21 13.48
C ILE A 127 41.45 -1.24 12.29
N GLY A 128 40.73 -0.12 12.46
CA GLY A 128 40.50 0.89 11.42
C GLY A 128 39.37 0.53 10.47
N ALA A 129 39.25 1.29 9.39
CA ALA A 129 38.19 1.16 8.39
C ALA A 129 38.57 0.15 7.31
N LYS A 130 38.61 -1.15 7.65
CA LYS A 130 39.00 -2.24 6.76
C LYS A 130 37.79 -3.04 6.25
N PHE A 131 37.90 -3.54 5.02
CA PHE A 131 37.09 -4.65 4.53
C PHE A 131 37.68 -5.98 5.08
N TYR A 132 36.95 -7.09 4.99
CA TYR A 132 37.39 -8.38 5.45
C TYR A 132 38.69 -8.82 4.77
N TYR A 133 38.83 -8.60 3.45
CA TYR A 133 40.06 -8.99 2.71
C TYR A 133 41.32 -8.21 3.17
N GLU A 134 41.14 -7.00 3.70
CA GLU A 134 42.22 -6.11 4.17
C GLU A 134 42.69 -6.47 5.59
N LEU A 135 41.99 -7.36 6.28
CA LEU A 135 42.36 -7.79 7.63
C LEU A 135 43.66 -8.65 7.59
N SER A 136 44.49 -8.53 8.64
CA SER A 136 45.57 -9.46 8.88
C SER A 136 45.05 -10.88 9.17
N ASP A 137 45.91 -11.87 9.10
CA ASP A 137 45.53 -13.25 9.39
C ASP A 137 45.04 -13.41 10.85
N ASP A 138 45.65 -12.70 11.79
CA ASP A 138 45.21 -12.72 13.20
C ASP A 138 43.84 -12.09 13.34
N GLU A 139 43.59 -10.96 12.68
CA GLU A 139 42.28 -10.30 12.67
C GLU A 139 41.21 -11.20 12.02
N LYS A 140 41.53 -11.86 10.90
CA LYS A 140 40.63 -12.85 10.26
C LYS A 140 40.36 -14.03 11.19
N ASN A 141 41.39 -14.56 11.84
CA ASN A 141 41.22 -15.66 12.79
C ASN A 141 40.37 -15.23 13.99
N ARG A 142 40.56 -14.03 14.51
CA ARG A 142 39.76 -13.47 15.61
C ARG A 142 38.27 -13.38 15.22
N PHE A 143 37.96 -12.88 14.02
CA PHE A 143 36.61 -12.83 13.48
C PHE A 143 36.04 -14.25 13.30
N MET A 144 36.76 -15.14 12.57
CA MET A 144 36.26 -16.46 12.20
C MET A 144 36.05 -17.40 13.39
N ASN A 145 36.81 -17.23 14.47
CA ASN A 145 36.74 -18.08 15.67
C ASN A 145 35.76 -17.52 16.72
N PHE A 146 35.21 -16.32 16.51
CA PHE A 146 34.21 -15.77 17.43
C PHE A 146 32.99 -16.70 17.52
N LYS A 147 32.56 -16.99 18.76
CA LYS A 147 31.44 -17.88 19.02
C LYS A 147 30.12 -17.16 18.99
N ILE A 148 29.16 -17.71 18.27
CA ILE A 148 27.80 -17.22 18.16
C ILE A 148 26.82 -18.30 18.61
N ARG A 149 25.68 -17.89 19.16
CA ARG A 149 24.69 -18.79 19.74
C ARG A 149 23.41 -18.79 18.91
N PHE A 150 22.87 -20.00 18.72
CA PHE A 150 21.58 -20.21 18.06
C PHE A 150 20.65 -20.99 18.97
N VAL A 151 19.38 -20.59 18.99
CA VAL A 151 18.27 -21.43 19.44
C VAL A 151 17.63 -22.02 18.19
N VAL A 152 17.74 -23.32 18.03
CA VAL A 152 17.24 -24.07 16.89
C VAL A 152 15.94 -24.74 17.29
N TYR A 153 14.83 -24.19 16.84
CA TYR A 153 13.51 -24.81 16.98
C TYR A 153 13.31 -25.87 15.90
N ARG A 154 12.45 -26.84 16.17
CA ARG A 154 12.16 -27.93 15.24
C ARG A 154 10.68 -27.95 14.92
N LYS A 155 10.36 -27.91 13.62
CA LYS A 155 9.01 -28.12 13.08
C LYS A 155 7.93 -27.23 13.73
N LEU A 156 8.25 -25.98 14.01
CA LEU A 156 7.30 -25.03 14.55
C LEU A 156 6.11 -24.86 13.59
N THR A 157 4.92 -24.86 14.14
CA THR A 157 3.72 -24.43 13.41
C THR A 157 3.81 -22.93 13.09
N PRO A 158 3.08 -22.42 12.10
CA PRO A 158 3.04 -20.98 11.80
C PRO A 158 2.72 -20.11 13.02
N MET A 159 1.81 -20.56 13.88
CA MET A 159 1.44 -19.87 15.12
C MET A 159 2.57 -19.84 16.14
N GLN A 160 3.28 -20.94 16.31
CA GLN A 160 4.45 -21.02 17.18
C GLN A 160 5.58 -20.12 16.69
N LYS A 161 5.82 -20.05 15.38
CA LYS A 161 6.81 -19.13 14.77
C LYS A 161 6.45 -17.67 15.09
N ALA A 162 5.20 -17.28 14.91
CA ALA A 162 4.72 -15.93 15.24
C ALA A 162 4.92 -15.60 16.71
N HIS A 163 4.61 -16.52 17.61
CA HIS A 163 4.78 -16.34 19.05
C HIS A 163 6.26 -16.21 19.46
N VAL A 164 7.15 -17.06 18.94
CA VAL A 164 8.60 -16.95 19.18
C VAL A 164 9.12 -15.60 18.68
N TRP A 165 8.66 -15.15 17.51
CA TRP A 165 9.09 -13.89 16.94
C TRP A 165 8.60 -12.69 17.77
N GLU A 166 7.34 -12.67 18.20
CA GLU A 166 6.76 -11.65 19.07
C GLU A 166 7.53 -11.53 20.39
N THR A 167 7.73 -12.65 21.09
CA THR A 167 8.39 -12.67 22.40
C THR A 167 9.86 -12.24 22.35
N THR A 168 10.49 -12.37 21.18
CA THR A 168 11.90 -12.00 20.98
C THR A 168 12.10 -10.52 20.70
N ASN A 169 11.13 -9.84 20.10
CA ASN A 169 11.27 -8.46 19.64
C ASN A 169 10.86 -7.39 20.69
N ASN A 170 11.09 -7.63 21.97
CA ASN A 170 10.72 -6.73 23.07
C ASN A 170 11.37 -5.34 23.01
N SER A 171 12.52 -5.18 22.34
CA SER A 171 13.23 -3.90 22.24
C SER A 171 12.66 -2.93 21.20
N THR A 172 11.94 -3.47 20.20
CA THR A 172 11.18 -2.68 19.22
C THR A 172 9.83 -3.36 19.07
N PRO A 173 8.78 -2.84 19.73
CA PRO A 173 7.47 -3.45 19.71
C PRO A 173 7.02 -3.75 18.28
N VAL A 174 6.59 -4.97 18.08
CA VAL A 174 6.03 -5.45 16.81
C VAL A 174 4.71 -4.74 16.61
N ASN A 175 4.47 -4.20 15.42
CA ASN A 175 3.18 -3.63 15.10
C ASN A 175 2.17 -4.73 14.73
N HIS A 176 0.88 -4.39 14.70
CA HIS A 176 -0.19 -5.34 14.44
C HIS A 176 -0.01 -6.09 13.11
N GLN A 177 0.36 -5.40 12.01
CA GLN A 177 0.55 -6.06 10.72
C GLN A 177 1.78 -6.96 10.67
N GLU A 178 2.84 -6.61 11.40
CA GLU A 178 4.01 -7.48 11.55
C GLU A 178 3.64 -8.77 12.28
N MET A 179 2.76 -8.70 13.30
CA MET A 179 2.22 -9.89 13.98
C MET A 179 1.40 -10.76 13.03
N MET A 180 0.45 -10.16 12.31
CA MET A 180 -0.38 -10.87 11.34
C MET A 180 0.47 -11.54 10.26
N ASN A 181 1.48 -10.86 9.77
CA ASN A 181 2.41 -11.43 8.80
C ASN A 181 3.25 -12.59 9.37
N GLY A 182 3.50 -12.59 10.68
CA GLY A 182 4.21 -13.66 11.40
C GLY A 182 3.48 -15.01 11.44
N VAL A 183 2.17 -15.03 11.17
CA VAL A 183 1.39 -16.28 11.04
C VAL A 183 1.91 -17.18 9.89
N GLY A 184 2.72 -16.62 9.00
CA GLY A 184 3.49 -17.43 8.06
C GLY A 184 2.85 -17.61 6.68
N ASP A 185 2.91 -18.83 6.16
CA ASP A 185 2.51 -19.17 4.79
C ASP A 185 1.05 -19.59 4.72
N ILE A 186 0.13 -18.64 4.98
CA ILE A 186 -1.30 -18.85 4.77
C ILE A 186 -1.78 -18.12 3.50
N PRO A 187 -2.83 -18.60 2.81
CA PRO A 187 -3.30 -18.01 1.55
C PRO A 187 -3.57 -16.51 1.64
N VAL A 188 -4.23 -16.05 2.70
CA VAL A 188 -4.52 -14.62 2.94
C VAL A 188 -3.24 -13.80 3.07
N ALA A 189 -2.26 -14.26 3.86
CA ALA A 189 -1.01 -13.54 4.02
C ALA A 189 -0.23 -13.46 2.71
N ASN A 190 -0.23 -14.53 1.92
CA ASN A 190 0.42 -14.56 0.60
C ASN A 190 -0.23 -13.60 -0.37
N MET A 191 -1.56 -13.58 -0.44
CA MET A 191 -2.33 -12.64 -1.24
C MET A 191 -1.99 -11.18 -0.88
N ILE A 192 -1.98 -10.84 0.39
CA ILE A 192 -1.66 -9.47 0.85
C ILE A 192 -0.24 -9.08 0.45
N ARG A 193 0.74 -9.95 0.67
CA ARG A 193 2.14 -9.73 0.29
C ARG A 193 2.31 -9.51 -1.21
N GLN A 194 1.56 -10.25 -2.01
CA GLN A 194 1.60 -10.17 -3.46
C GLN A 194 1.27 -8.77 -3.99
N PHE A 195 0.35 -8.04 -3.35
CA PHE A 195 -0.01 -6.68 -3.74
C PHE A 195 0.94 -5.60 -3.21
N ALA A 196 1.43 -5.76 -1.99
CA ALA A 196 2.00 -4.68 -1.19
C ALA A 196 3.53 -4.66 -1.15
N ARG A 197 4.19 -5.81 -1.30
CA ARG A 197 5.64 -5.88 -1.11
C ARG A 197 6.42 -5.46 -2.34
N ALA A 198 7.23 -4.45 -2.16
CA ALA A 198 8.22 -3.97 -3.13
C ALA A 198 9.54 -4.75 -3.07
N ASP A 199 9.55 -6.01 -2.60
CA ASP A 199 10.77 -6.78 -2.51
C ASP A 199 10.86 -7.84 -3.63
N ASN A 200 12.09 -8.02 -4.16
CA ASN A 200 12.37 -8.96 -5.24
C ASN A 200 12.23 -10.44 -4.84
N ARG A 201 11.94 -10.74 -3.57
CA ARG A 201 11.84 -12.12 -3.07
C ARG A 201 10.63 -12.86 -3.61
N LEU A 202 9.56 -12.13 -3.88
CA LEU A 202 8.29 -12.73 -4.29
C LEU A 202 8.19 -12.96 -5.78
N ARG A 203 9.06 -12.44 -6.62
CA ARG A 203 8.97 -12.50 -8.10
C ARG A 203 7.55 -12.21 -8.63
N SER A 204 6.66 -11.75 -7.77
CA SER A 204 5.25 -11.54 -8.02
C SER A 204 5.00 -10.08 -8.30
N TRP A 205 3.93 -9.84 -8.97
CA TRP A 205 3.51 -8.52 -9.37
C TRP A 205 3.05 -7.70 -8.15
N ASN A 206 3.67 -6.56 -7.94
CA ASN A 206 3.22 -5.58 -6.99
C ASN A 206 2.26 -4.60 -7.65
N HIS A 207 1.25 -4.14 -6.90
CA HIS A 207 0.39 -3.10 -7.42
C HIS A 207 1.17 -1.78 -7.57
N PRO A 208 1.06 -1.06 -8.72
CA PRO A 208 1.84 0.16 -8.97
C PRO A 208 1.65 1.26 -7.94
N LEU A 209 0.52 1.29 -7.22
CA LEU A 209 0.27 2.22 -6.11
C LEU A 209 1.33 2.12 -5.00
N PHE A 210 1.92 0.93 -4.81
CA PHE A 210 2.92 0.65 -3.77
C PHE A 210 4.36 0.79 -4.27
N GLU A 211 4.55 1.41 -5.42
CA GLU A 211 5.87 1.71 -5.95
C GLU A 211 6.68 2.57 -4.98
N VAL A 212 7.94 2.21 -4.82
CA VAL A 212 8.89 2.88 -3.92
C VAL A 212 10.12 3.35 -4.68
N LYS A 213 10.73 4.41 -4.17
CA LYS A 213 12.00 4.93 -4.66
C LYS A 213 12.92 5.28 -3.49
N TYR A 214 14.20 5.47 -3.79
CA TYR A 214 15.18 5.93 -2.81
C TYR A 214 15.32 7.45 -2.90
N ASN A 215 15.27 8.11 -1.74
CA ASN A 215 15.55 9.54 -1.65
C ASN A 215 17.08 9.80 -1.65
N LYS A 216 17.49 11.09 -1.57
CA LYS A 216 18.89 11.51 -1.53
C LYS A 216 19.68 10.92 -0.34
N ASP A 217 18.99 10.58 0.74
CA ASP A 217 19.57 9.98 1.95
C ASP A 217 19.52 8.44 1.90
N ASN A 218 19.23 7.87 0.74
CA ASN A 218 19.08 6.43 0.52
C ASN A 218 18.00 5.76 1.37
N LYS A 219 16.97 6.54 1.77
CA LYS A 219 15.78 6.02 2.46
C LYS A 219 14.72 5.67 1.45
N ILE A 220 14.04 4.55 1.69
CA ILE A 220 12.88 4.14 0.89
C ILE A 220 11.71 5.08 1.19
N ILE A 221 11.13 5.62 0.13
CA ILE A 221 9.92 6.44 0.18
C ILE A 221 8.92 5.95 -0.86
N GLY A 222 7.63 6.04 -0.56
CA GLY A 222 6.60 5.71 -1.53
C GLY A 222 6.57 6.72 -2.70
N GLU A 223 6.25 6.27 -3.90
CA GLU A 223 6.04 7.17 -5.04
C GLU A 223 4.70 7.90 -4.92
N TRP A 224 3.64 7.18 -4.62
CA TRP A 224 2.26 7.67 -4.60
C TRP A 224 1.70 7.90 -3.20
N LEU A 225 2.28 7.28 -2.19
CA LEU A 225 1.84 7.31 -0.80
C LEU A 225 2.82 8.11 0.06
N SER A 226 2.30 8.91 1.01
CA SER A 226 3.10 9.87 1.79
C SER A 226 3.71 9.29 3.07
N PHE A 227 3.35 8.07 3.43
CA PHE A 227 3.80 7.44 4.67
C PHE A 227 4.92 6.42 4.42
N ASP A 228 5.63 6.08 5.48
CA ASP A 228 6.79 5.21 5.44
C ASP A 228 6.38 3.78 4.99
N PRO A 229 6.93 3.25 3.89
CA PRO A 229 6.65 1.90 3.42
C PRO A 229 7.26 0.80 4.29
N THR A 230 8.08 1.16 5.28
CA THR A 230 8.70 0.19 6.18
C THR A 230 7.69 -0.41 7.15
N ARG A 231 8.09 -1.47 7.85
CA ARG A 231 7.29 -2.13 8.88
C ARG A 231 5.93 -2.63 8.40
N LEU A 232 5.87 -3.09 7.14
CA LEU A 232 4.67 -3.67 6.53
C LEU A 232 3.45 -2.72 6.49
N THR A 233 3.68 -1.43 6.41
CA THR A 233 2.60 -0.43 6.37
C THR A 233 1.73 -0.60 5.12
N TYR A 234 2.34 -0.93 3.98
CA TYR A 234 1.59 -1.19 2.74
C TYR A 234 0.78 -2.49 2.81
N ASP A 235 1.36 -3.54 3.40
CA ASP A 235 0.63 -4.79 3.68
C ASP A 235 -0.63 -4.52 4.53
N ARG A 236 -0.53 -3.61 5.51
CA ARG A 236 -1.65 -3.20 6.35
C ARG A 236 -2.78 -2.55 5.55
N LEU A 237 -2.47 -1.73 4.54
CA LEU A 237 -3.49 -1.14 3.67
C LEU A 237 -4.22 -2.19 2.85
N VAL A 238 -3.48 -3.14 2.28
CA VAL A 238 -4.08 -4.26 1.54
C VAL A 238 -4.91 -5.14 2.48
N ALA A 239 -4.42 -5.40 3.70
CA ALA A 239 -5.16 -6.15 4.71
C ALA A 239 -6.49 -5.47 5.09
N ARG A 240 -6.52 -4.12 5.15
CA ARG A 240 -7.75 -3.35 5.38
C ARG A 240 -8.75 -3.53 4.24
N ILE A 241 -8.32 -3.47 2.98
CA ILE A 241 -9.21 -3.75 1.84
C ILE A 241 -9.70 -5.19 1.90
N ALA A 242 -8.80 -6.13 2.19
CA ALA A 242 -9.14 -7.55 2.26
C ALA A 242 -10.16 -7.84 3.37
N SER A 243 -10.06 -7.19 4.54
CA SER A 243 -11.04 -7.34 5.63
C SER A 243 -12.42 -6.79 5.24
N VAL A 244 -12.46 -5.65 4.53
CA VAL A 244 -13.72 -5.13 3.97
C VAL A 244 -14.36 -6.13 3.00
N VAL A 245 -13.57 -6.70 2.08
CA VAL A 245 -14.04 -7.70 1.12
C VAL A 245 -14.53 -8.97 1.82
N HIS A 246 -13.81 -9.44 2.83
CA HIS A 246 -14.17 -10.60 3.63
C HIS A 246 -15.49 -10.40 4.39
N GLN A 247 -15.73 -9.20 4.90
CA GLN A 247 -16.95 -8.80 5.63
C GLN A 247 -18.09 -8.35 4.69
N ASN A 248 -18.23 -9.00 3.53
CA ASN A 248 -19.25 -8.68 2.52
C ASN A 248 -19.22 -7.22 2.07
N GLU A 249 -18.02 -6.68 1.91
CA GLU A 249 -17.77 -5.34 1.40
C GLU A 249 -18.34 -4.20 2.26
N LYS A 250 -18.43 -4.44 3.58
CA LYS A 250 -18.82 -3.40 4.54
C LYS A 250 -17.66 -2.42 4.76
N PRO A 251 -17.76 -1.16 4.31
CA PRO A 251 -16.62 -0.22 4.36
C PRO A 251 -16.14 0.13 5.78
N SER A 252 -16.96 -0.09 6.80
CA SER A 252 -16.60 0.10 8.21
C SER A 252 -15.70 -1.01 8.78
N SER A 253 -15.66 -2.18 8.14
CA SER A 253 -14.95 -3.36 8.63
C SER A 253 -13.49 -3.37 8.18
N CYS A 254 -12.68 -2.43 8.66
CA CYS A 254 -11.29 -2.27 8.25
C CYS A 254 -10.33 -1.93 9.41
N ASP A 255 -10.72 -2.19 10.63
CA ASP A 255 -9.85 -2.00 11.80
C ASP A 255 -8.95 -3.23 12.06
N ASP A 256 -8.09 -3.12 13.07
CA ASP A 256 -7.14 -4.17 13.38
C ASP A 256 -7.83 -5.48 13.84
N ALA A 257 -8.99 -5.38 14.49
CA ALA A 257 -9.75 -6.56 14.92
C ALA A 257 -10.34 -7.32 13.72
N GLU A 258 -10.84 -6.60 12.72
CA GLU A 258 -11.36 -7.21 11.49
C GLU A 258 -10.25 -7.86 10.65
N ILE A 259 -9.05 -7.28 10.67
CA ILE A 259 -7.87 -7.90 10.05
C ILE A 259 -7.52 -9.21 10.77
N GLU A 260 -7.57 -9.25 12.11
CA GLU A 260 -7.36 -10.48 12.87
C GLU A 260 -8.36 -11.58 12.49
N ILE A 261 -9.64 -11.25 12.39
CA ILE A 261 -10.68 -12.17 11.95
C ILE A 261 -10.37 -12.76 10.57
N LEU A 262 -9.96 -11.91 9.63
CA LEU A 262 -9.57 -12.34 8.29
C LEU A 262 -8.41 -13.34 8.30
N TYR A 263 -7.37 -13.09 9.08
CA TYR A 263 -6.19 -13.97 9.15
C TYR A 263 -6.46 -15.28 9.89
N CYS A 264 -7.46 -15.31 10.74
CA CYS A 264 -7.86 -16.51 11.51
C CYS A 264 -8.93 -17.35 10.81
N ASP A 265 -9.50 -16.89 9.69
CA ASP A 265 -10.53 -17.66 8.98
C ASP A 265 -9.91 -18.76 8.11
N LEU A 266 -9.90 -19.97 8.67
CA LEU A 266 -9.39 -21.19 8.02
C LEU A 266 -10.29 -21.70 6.87
N LYS A 267 -11.46 -21.10 6.64
CA LYS A 267 -12.41 -21.51 5.59
C LYS A 267 -12.12 -20.81 4.25
N ILE A 268 -11.17 -19.89 4.20
CA ILE A 268 -10.81 -19.20 2.98
C ILE A 268 -10.02 -20.15 2.08
N ASP A 269 -10.65 -20.60 1.03
CA ASP A 269 -10.05 -21.45 0.00
C ASP A 269 -9.45 -20.64 -1.16
N ASP A 270 -8.82 -21.31 -2.13
CA ASP A 270 -8.20 -20.68 -3.29
C ASP A 270 -9.22 -19.95 -4.20
N ASN A 271 -10.48 -20.36 -4.23
CA ASN A 271 -11.52 -19.68 -5.02
C ASN A 271 -11.93 -18.37 -4.33
N ASN A 272 -12.05 -18.39 -3.00
CA ASN A 272 -12.28 -17.18 -2.21
C ASN A 272 -11.12 -16.20 -2.41
N ILE A 273 -9.87 -16.67 -2.36
CA ILE A 273 -8.67 -15.83 -2.59
C ILE A 273 -8.72 -15.16 -3.96
N LYS A 274 -8.95 -15.90 -5.04
CA LYS A 274 -9.04 -15.32 -6.40
C LYS A 274 -10.16 -14.28 -6.53
N SER A 275 -11.30 -14.52 -5.89
CA SER A 275 -12.39 -13.54 -5.86
C SER A 275 -12.00 -12.28 -5.10
N MET A 276 -11.35 -12.44 -3.95
CA MET A 276 -10.84 -11.34 -3.12
C MET A 276 -9.78 -10.53 -3.88
N GLU A 277 -8.81 -11.20 -4.52
CA GLU A 277 -7.77 -10.55 -5.35
C GLU A 277 -8.36 -9.62 -6.40
N LYS A 278 -9.39 -10.07 -7.13
CA LYS A 278 -10.07 -9.25 -8.13
C LYS A 278 -10.68 -7.99 -7.52
N LYS A 279 -11.36 -8.10 -6.39
CA LYS A 279 -12.01 -6.97 -5.70
C LYS A 279 -10.99 -6.01 -5.09
N ILE A 280 -9.93 -6.54 -4.48
CA ILE A 280 -8.82 -5.76 -3.93
C ILE A 280 -8.14 -4.98 -5.06
N LYS A 281 -7.83 -5.68 -6.17
CA LYS A 281 -7.22 -5.04 -7.34
C LYS A 281 -8.06 -3.90 -7.88
N SER A 282 -9.37 -4.08 -8.04
CA SER A 282 -10.26 -3.04 -8.54
C SER A 282 -10.29 -1.79 -7.64
N CYS A 283 -10.28 -1.97 -6.32
CA CYS A 283 -10.18 -0.87 -5.38
C CYS A 283 -8.81 -0.16 -5.45
N LEU A 284 -7.72 -0.91 -5.55
CA LEU A 284 -6.38 -0.35 -5.69
C LEU A 284 -6.20 0.38 -7.03
N ASP A 285 -6.73 -0.16 -8.13
CA ASP A 285 -6.73 0.47 -9.45
C ASP A 285 -7.47 1.83 -9.40
N PHE A 286 -8.62 1.91 -8.71
CA PHE A 286 -9.35 3.16 -8.49
C PHE A 286 -8.51 4.18 -7.73
N ILE A 287 -7.92 3.82 -6.60
CA ILE A 287 -7.08 4.73 -5.80
C ILE A 287 -5.83 5.14 -6.59
N TYR A 288 -5.23 4.23 -7.34
CA TYR A 288 -4.07 4.51 -8.18
C TYR A 288 -4.38 5.47 -9.31
N ALA A 289 -5.54 5.31 -9.97
CA ALA A 289 -5.98 6.23 -11.00
C ALA A 289 -6.10 7.67 -10.45
N ILE A 290 -6.68 7.84 -9.25
CA ILE A 290 -6.77 9.14 -8.57
C ILE A 290 -5.38 9.67 -8.22
N ALA A 291 -4.47 8.81 -7.74
CA ALA A 291 -3.10 9.21 -7.41
C ALA A 291 -2.32 9.70 -8.64
N LYS A 292 -2.56 9.08 -9.81
CA LYS A 292 -1.91 9.41 -11.10
C LYS A 292 -2.51 10.62 -11.80
N GLU A 293 -3.77 10.96 -11.53
CA GLU A 293 -4.43 12.04 -12.24
C GLU A 293 -3.64 13.34 -12.10
N LYS A 294 -3.46 14.03 -13.24
CA LYS A 294 -2.68 15.26 -13.29
C LYS A 294 -3.32 16.34 -12.43
N ARG A 295 -2.51 16.99 -11.63
CA ARG A 295 -2.94 18.05 -10.73
C ARG A 295 -3.13 19.35 -11.46
N ASN A 296 -4.23 20.01 -11.18
CA ASN A 296 -4.28 21.45 -11.36
C ASN A 296 -3.34 22.12 -10.32
N THR A 297 -2.69 23.19 -10.73
CA THR A 297 -1.52 23.86 -10.15
C THR A 297 -1.61 24.29 -8.67
N ILE A 298 -2.66 23.99 -7.95
CA ILE A 298 -2.95 24.52 -6.61
C ILE A 298 -2.46 23.61 -5.47
N SER A 299 -2.26 22.30 -5.69
CA SER A 299 -1.91 21.41 -4.61
C SER A 299 -0.42 21.10 -4.53
N HIS A 300 0.22 21.58 -3.46
CA HIS A 300 1.59 21.17 -3.07
C HIS A 300 1.63 19.72 -2.53
N PHE A 301 0.50 19.03 -2.50
CA PHE A 301 0.38 17.69 -1.89
C PHE A 301 0.58 16.60 -2.94
N ALA A 302 1.77 16.03 -2.92
CA ALA A 302 2.19 15.09 -3.94
C ALA A 302 1.63 13.67 -3.80
N LYS A 303 1.23 13.25 -2.58
CA LYS A 303 1.02 11.84 -2.25
C LYS A 303 -0.19 11.66 -1.35
N ILE A 304 -0.83 10.49 -1.43
CA ILE A 304 -1.99 10.10 -0.63
C ILE A 304 -1.52 9.71 0.78
N THR A 305 -2.17 10.22 1.82
CA THR A 305 -1.95 9.83 3.22
C THR A 305 -2.70 8.54 3.57
N GLU A 306 -2.39 7.91 4.71
CA GLU A 306 -3.11 6.71 5.18
C GLU A 306 -4.60 6.99 5.39
N ASP A 307 -4.95 8.11 6.04
CA ASP A 307 -6.34 8.50 6.28
C ASP A 307 -7.11 8.69 4.96
N GLU A 308 -6.47 9.33 3.99
CA GLU A 308 -7.04 9.57 2.67
C GLU A 308 -7.21 8.28 1.86
N PHE A 309 -6.27 7.36 1.96
CA PHE A 309 -6.40 6.03 1.35
C PHE A 309 -7.67 5.33 1.84
N ILE A 310 -7.92 5.39 3.15
CA ILE A 310 -9.10 4.77 3.75
C ILE A 310 -10.39 5.42 3.28
N ILE A 311 -10.39 6.75 3.14
CA ILE A 311 -11.56 7.48 2.63
C ILE A 311 -11.87 7.08 1.19
N LEU A 312 -10.85 7.03 0.34
CA LEU A 312 -11.02 6.61 -1.05
C LEU A 312 -11.48 5.15 -1.15
N MET A 313 -10.94 4.26 -0.30
CA MET A 313 -11.41 2.89 -0.19
C MET A 313 -12.90 2.83 0.21
N ARG A 314 -13.31 3.63 1.21
CA ARG A 314 -14.71 3.67 1.65
C ARG A 314 -15.64 4.28 0.61
N LEU A 315 -15.23 5.36 -0.05
CA LEU A 315 -15.94 5.91 -1.19
C LEU A 315 -16.20 4.82 -2.25
N TYR A 316 -15.16 4.09 -2.61
CA TYR A 316 -15.25 3.00 -3.59
C TYR A 316 -16.28 1.93 -3.17
N PHE A 317 -16.11 1.29 -2.01
CA PHE A 317 -16.99 0.19 -1.57
C PHE A 317 -18.41 0.66 -1.20
N THR A 318 -18.61 1.90 -0.83
CA THR A 318 -19.96 2.42 -0.54
C THR A 318 -20.78 2.58 -1.81
N TYR A 319 -20.16 2.96 -2.92
CA TYR A 319 -20.87 3.42 -4.10
C TYR A 319 -20.64 2.61 -5.38
N LYS A 320 -19.63 1.75 -5.46
CA LYS A 320 -19.28 0.99 -6.69
C LYS A 320 -20.43 0.14 -7.29
N ASP A 321 -21.36 -0.33 -6.44
CA ASP A 321 -22.48 -1.16 -6.87
C ASP A 321 -23.80 -0.38 -6.99
N ARG A 322 -23.77 0.90 -6.59
CA ARG A 322 -24.96 1.78 -6.60
C ARG A 322 -24.96 2.76 -7.77
N TYR A 323 -23.78 3.01 -8.32
CA TYR A 323 -23.59 3.95 -9.42
C TYR A 323 -22.74 3.30 -10.50
N ASP A 324 -22.96 3.72 -11.74
CA ASP A 324 -22.38 3.06 -12.90
C ASP A 324 -20.87 3.24 -13.04
N SER A 325 -20.34 4.37 -12.57
CA SER A 325 -18.89 4.63 -12.55
C SER A 325 -18.51 5.81 -11.66
N PHE A 326 -17.20 6.01 -11.51
CA PHE A 326 -16.60 7.17 -10.86
C PHE A 326 -15.87 8.04 -11.87
N SER A 327 -16.05 9.34 -11.82
CA SER A 327 -15.18 10.27 -12.54
C SER A 327 -13.85 10.43 -11.78
N ILE A 328 -12.77 9.92 -12.34
CA ILE A 328 -11.44 10.00 -11.73
C ILE A 328 -10.98 11.48 -11.61
N LYS A 329 -11.19 12.27 -12.66
CA LYS A 329 -10.82 13.68 -12.70
C LYS A 329 -11.56 14.47 -11.60
N ASP A 330 -12.88 14.37 -11.57
CA ASP A 330 -13.70 15.13 -10.61
C ASP A 330 -13.48 14.63 -9.18
N THR A 331 -13.25 13.31 -9.00
CA THR A 331 -12.85 12.75 -7.70
C THR A 331 -11.50 13.33 -7.25
N ARG A 332 -10.55 13.51 -8.17
CA ARG A 332 -9.26 14.11 -7.86
C ARG A 332 -9.38 15.58 -7.46
N GLU A 333 -10.17 16.36 -8.19
CA GLU A 333 -10.42 17.75 -7.87
C GLU A 333 -11.11 17.92 -6.50
N TRP A 334 -12.13 17.13 -6.24
CA TRP A 334 -12.81 17.07 -4.94
C TRP A 334 -11.84 16.71 -3.81
N TYR A 335 -11.01 15.73 -4.05
CA TYR A 335 -10.03 15.27 -3.08
C TYR A 335 -8.96 16.34 -2.79
N ASP A 336 -8.46 17.05 -3.79
CA ASP A 336 -7.50 18.15 -3.60
C ASP A 336 -8.14 19.33 -2.88
N TYR A 337 -9.40 19.65 -3.19
CA TYR A 337 -10.19 20.66 -2.47
C TYR A 337 -10.38 20.29 -0.99
N PHE A 338 -10.74 19.06 -0.73
CA PHE A 338 -10.89 18.51 0.60
C PHE A 338 -9.59 18.62 1.41
N ARG A 339 -8.43 18.31 0.84
CA ARG A 339 -7.13 18.46 1.49
C ARG A 339 -6.80 19.91 1.83
N LEU A 340 -7.06 20.81 0.92
CA LEU A 340 -6.83 22.25 1.15
C LEU A 340 -7.67 22.75 2.32
N ALA A 341 -8.94 22.39 2.36
CA ALA A 341 -9.83 22.73 3.45
C ALA A 341 -9.34 22.15 4.80
N PHE A 342 -8.95 20.88 4.82
CA PHE A 342 -8.40 20.22 6.02
C PHE A 342 -7.09 20.84 6.48
N SER A 343 -6.17 21.14 5.59
CA SER A 343 -4.88 21.77 5.93
C SER A 343 -5.07 23.20 6.46
N GLY A 344 -6.10 23.89 5.96
CA GLY A 344 -6.47 25.24 6.41
C GLY A 344 -7.01 25.27 7.84
N LEU A 345 -7.77 24.26 8.24
CA LEU A 345 -8.32 24.14 9.59
C LEU A 345 -7.27 23.92 10.69
N ASN A 346 -6.09 23.43 10.32
CA ASN A 346 -4.99 23.16 11.28
C ASN A 346 -4.08 24.36 11.57
N LYS A 347 -4.28 25.49 10.92
CA LYS A 347 -3.49 26.72 11.10
C LYS A 347 -4.22 27.70 12.03
N LYS A 348 -3.45 28.52 12.75
CA LYS A 348 -4.00 29.64 13.55
C LYS A 348 -4.83 30.62 12.68
N ASN A 349 -4.48 30.72 11.39
CA ASN A 349 -5.26 31.43 10.38
C ASN A 349 -5.65 30.40 9.32
N PRO A 350 -6.93 29.95 9.28
CA PRO A 350 -7.41 29.08 8.22
C PRO A 350 -7.29 29.78 6.85
N SER A 351 -6.99 29.02 5.81
CA SER A 351 -7.00 29.53 4.44
C SER A 351 -8.43 29.96 4.05
N ASP A 352 -8.58 30.83 3.05
CA ASP A 352 -9.89 31.29 2.55
C ASP A 352 -10.80 30.09 2.19
N TYR A 353 -10.24 29.03 1.61
CA TYR A 353 -10.95 27.77 1.33
C TYR A 353 -11.42 27.05 2.61
N GLY A 354 -10.60 27.06 3.67
CA GLY A 354 -11.01 26.53 4.97
C GLY A 354 -12.15 27.33 5.58
N LEU A 355 -12.17 28.65 5.42
CA LEU A 355 -13.24 29.52 5.87
C LEU A 355 -14.53 29.28 5.08
N GLU A 356 -14.46 29.14 3.76
CA GLU A 356 -15.61 28.87 2.90
C GLU A 356 -16.27 27.53 3.23
N MET A 357 -15.46 26.47 3.50
CA MET A 357 -16.00 25.21 4.00
C MET A 357 -16.60 25.34 5.40
N ILE A 358 -15.99 26.12 6.28
CA ILE A 358 -16.52 26.41 7.60
C ILE A 358 -17.87 27.11 7.46
N ASP A 359 -17.98 28.13 6.64
CA ASP A 359 -19.21 28.89 6.45
C ASP A 359 -20.33 28.07 5.80
N THR A 360 -20.00 27.19 4.87
CA THR A 360 -20.97 26.31 4.22
C THR A 360 -21.56 25.27 5.19
N TYR A 361 -20.77 24.82 6.18
CA TYR A 361 -21.15 23.78 7.13
C TYR A 361 -21.43 24.29 8.56
N GLU A 362 -21.18 25.57 8.89
CA GLU A 362 -21.27 26.15 10.25
C GLU A 362 -22.63 26.59 10.70
N LYS A 363 -23.73 26.17 10.09
CA LYS A 363 -25.06 26.47 10.64
C LYS A 363 -25.34 25.83 12.01
N ASN A 364 -24.39 25.04 12.56
CA ASN A 364 -24.61 24.30 13.80
C ASN A 364 -23.41 24.39 14.78
N SER A 365 -23.65 25.07 15.93
CA SER A 365 -22.62 25.30 16.98
C SER A 365 -22.02 24.01 17.59
N LYS A 366 -22.75 22.89 17.50
CA LYS A 366 -22.30 21.56 17.95
C LYS A 366 -21.24 20.97 17.06
N GLU A 367 -21.31 21.26 15.76
CA GLU A 367 -20.33 20.81 14.75
C GLU A 367 -19.02 21.57 14.85
N LYS A 368 -19.06 22.84 15.21
CA LYS A 368 -17.86 23.65 15.47
C LYS A 368 -17.01 23.11 16.61
N LYS A 369 -17.63 22.67 17.72
CA LYS A 369 -16.94 22.05 18.86
C LYS A 369 -16.33 20.67 18.48
N MET A 370 -17.04 19.91 17.66
CA MET A 370 -16.57 18.60 17.20
C MET A 370 -15.40 18.71 16.24
N ARG A 371 -15.38 19.71 15.35
CA ARG A 371 -14.24 20.01 14.47
C ARG A 371 -13.00 20.44 15.27
N ALA A 372 -13.16 21.36 16.21
CA ALA A 372 -12.07 21.78 17.08
C ALA A 372 -11.49 20.61 17.89
N ALA A 373 -12.32 19.65 18.31
CA ALA A 373 -11.90 18.44 18.99
C ALA A 373 -11.15 17.48 18.06
N LEU A 374 -11.60 17.28 16.80
CA LEU A 374 -10.95 16.42 15.82
C LEU A 374 -9.55 16.88 15.45
N PHE A 375 -9.29 18.18 15.48
CA PHE A 375 -8.01 18.80 15.12
C PHE A 375 -7.17 19.25 16.32
N SER A 376 -7.66 19.03 17.56
CA SER A 376 -6.91 19.42 18.76
C SER A 376 -5.66 18.55 18.94
N GLU A 377 -4.64 19.16 19.56
CA GLU A 377 -3.36 18.50 19.84
C GLU A 377 -3.52 17.27 20.75
N ASN A 378 -4.58 17.22 21.58
CA ASN A 378 -4.90 16.08 22.43
C ASN A 378 -5.37 14.85 21.65
N LEU A 379 -6.00 15.02 20.50
CA LEU A 379 -6.39 13.92 19.60
C LEU A 379 -5.20 13.31 18.85
N ARG A 380 -4.10 14.07 18.66
CA ARG A 380 -2.85 13.52 18.13
C ARG A 380 -2.25 12.43 19.03
N LYS A 381 -2.50 12.47 20.33
CA LYS A 381 -2.04 11.47 21.30
C LYS A 381 -2.85 10.17 21.26
N HIS A 382 -4.08 10.20 20.74
CA HIS A 382 -4.98 9.06 20.63
C HIS A 382 -5.23 8.70 19.15
N ARG A 383 -4.21 8.24 18.48
CA ARG A 383 -4.20 7.95 17.03
C ARG A 383 -5.37 7.09 16.55
N THR A 384 -5.79 6.12 17.35
CA THR A 384 -6.89 5.19 17.02
C THR A 384 -8.27 5.87 17.09
N LEU A 385 -8.52 6.65 18.13
CA LEU A 385 -9.77 7.43 18.28
C LEU A 385 -9.89 8.51 17.20
N ARG A 386 -8.79 9.20 16.93
CA ARG A 386 -8.73 10.20 15.86
C ARG A 386 -9.07 9.61 14.50
N TRP A 387 -8.57 8.41 14.22
CA TRP A 387 -8.79 7.75 12.94
C TRP A 387 -10.26 7.34 12.75
N ASN A 388 -10.87 6.67 13.74
CA ASN A 388 -12.26 6.27 13.70
C ASN A 388 -13.22 7.48 13.65
N ASP A 389 -12.88 8.56 14.36
CA ASP A 389 -13.71 9.76 14.40
C ASP A 389 -13.58 10.59 13.12
N SER A 390 -12.39 10.72 12.54
CA SER A 390 -12.19 11.43 11.27
C SER A 390 -12.89 10.71 10.12
N VAL A 391 -12.83 9.39 10.06
CA VAL A 391 -13.51 8.61 9.04
C VAL A 391 -15.02 8.70 9.16
N LYS A 392 -15.59 8.55 10.36
CA LYS A 392 -17.03 8.73 10.60
C LYS A 392 -17.50 10.14 10.25
N TRP A 393 -16.69 11.13 10.57
CA TRP A 393 -16.99 12.51 10.24
C TRP A 393 -16.97 12.74 8.72
N MET A 394 -16.02 12.15 8.00
CA MET A 394 -15.96 12.23 6.54
C MET A 394 -17.12 11.51 5.87
N GLU A 395 -17.50 10.32 6.35
CA GLU A 395 -18.70 9.62 5.88
C GLU A 395 -19.94 10.50 6.04
N LYS A 396 -20.05 11.21 7.14
CA LYS A 396 -21.23 12.04 7.43
C LYS A 396 -21.30 13.32 6.61
N TYR A 397 -20.17 13.94 6.28
CA TYR A 397 -20.15 15.29 5.70
C TYR A 397 -19.58 15.38 4.28
N TYR A 398 -18.85 14.37 3.82
CA TYR A 398 -18.20 14.39 2.50
C TYR A 398 -18.63 13.25 1.58
N LEU A 399 -19.14 12.15 2.13
CA LEU A 399 -19.64 11.03 1.32
C LEU A 399 -21.17 11.09 1.19
N ILE A 400 -21.73 12.27 1.00
CA ILE A 400 -23.16 12.48 0.79
C ILE A 400 -23.46 12.24 -0.70
N PRO A 401 -24.31 11.26 -1.05
CA PRO A 401 -24.55 10.89 -2.44
C PRO A 401 -24.97 12.05 -3.33
N GLU A 402 -25.85 12.91 -2.86
CA GLU A 402 -26.39 14.07 -3.59
C GLU A 402 -25.26 15.03 -3.96
N GLU A 403 -24.35 15.33 -3.03
CA GLU A 403 -23.20 16.21 -3.25
C GLU A 403 -22.20 15.58 -4.22
N LEU A 404 -21.96 14.26 -4.09
CA LEU A 404 -21.05 13.54 -4.96
C LEU A 404 -21.59 13.45 -6.40
N ILE A 405 -22.91 13.38 -6.59
CA ILE A 405 -23.55 13.43 -7.91
C ILE A 405 -23.44 14.84 -8.48
N GLU A 406 -23.78 15.87 -7.71
CA GLU A 406 -23.70 17.28 -8.15
C GLU A 406 -22.26 17.63 -8.58
N ARG A 407 -21.27 17.15 -7.86
CA ARG A 407 -19.85 17.32 -8.20
C ARG A 407 -19.35 16.36 -9.31
N LYS A 408 -20.24 15.57 -9.89
CA LYS A 408 -19.94 14.58 -10.95
C LYS A 408 -18.95 13.48 -10.54
N ILE A 409 -18.75 13.26 -9.27
CA ILE A 409 -17.89 12.19 -8.75
C ILE A 409 -18.54 10.84 -8.99
N LEU A 410 -19.82 10.73 -8.67
CA LEU A 410 -20.66 9.58 -8.97
C LEU A 410 -21.40 9.79 -10.28
N ILE A 411 -21.19 8.91 -11.22
CA ILE A 411 -21.83 8.98 -12.54
C ILE A 411 -23.03 8.07 -12.56
N VAL A 412 -24.18 8.64 -12.83
CA VAL A 412 -25.42 7.93 -13.10
C VAL A 412 -25.59 7.88 -14.61
N LEU A 413 -25.52 6.70 -15.18
CA LEU A 413 -25.69 6.51 -16.61
C LEU A 413 -27.19 6.52 -16.96
N ASP A 414 -27.55 7.15 -18.08
CA ASP A 414 -28.89 7.05 -18.63
C ASP A 414 -29.19 5.59 -19.00
N SER A 415 -30.31 5.05 -18.56
CA SER A 415 -30.74 3.71 -18.89
C SER A 415 -30.96 3.52 -20.41
N ARG A 416 -31.24 4.60 -21.13
CA ARG A 416 -31.29 4.63 -22.58
C ARG A 416 -29.91 4.87 -23.17
N ARG A 417 -29.41 3.89 -23.89
CA ARG A 417 -28.11 3.99 -24.57
C ARG A 417 -28.23 4.28 -26.06
N LYS A 418 -29.45 4.14 -26.61
CA LYS A 418 -29.72 4.30 -28.06
C LYS A 418 -30.93 5.15 -28.22
N ILE A 419 -30.93 6.00 -29.26
CA ILE A 419 -32.09 6.73 -29.73
C ILE A 419 -32.81 5.90 -30.79
N ASN A 420 -34.13 6.07 -30.92
CA ASN A 420 -34.96 5.42 -31.91
C ASN A 420 -34.72 6.03 -33.31
N ARG A 421 -35.32 5.41 -34.35
CA ARG A 421 -35.16 5.84 -35.74
C ARG A 421 -35.73 7.25 -35.96
N SER A 422 -36.91 7.54 -35.39
CA SER A 422 -37.57 8.83 -35.50
C SER A 422 -36.73 9.97 -34.91
N ASP A 423 -36.11 9.71 -33.76
CA ASP A 423 -35.19 10.68 -33.12
C ASP A 423 -33.96 10.92 -33.98
N ARG A 424 -33.41 9.90 -34.65
CA ARG A 424 -32.27 10.02 -35.56
C ARG A 424 -32.63 10.85 -36.81
N GLU A 425 -33.81 10.62 -37.39
CA GLU A 425 -34.32 11.40 -38.51
C GLU A 425 -34.52 12.87 -38.10
N LEU A 426 -35.10 13.11 -36.95
CA LEU A 426 -35.30 14.46 -36.40
C LEU A 426 -33.96 15.20 -36.22
N LEU A 427 -32.97 14.58 -35.58
CA LEU A 427 -31.65 15.17 -35.36
C LEU A 427 -30.91 15.44 -36.67
N LEU A 428 -30.95 14.48 -37.62
CA LEU A 428 -30.33 14.66 -38.92
C LEU A 428 -30.97 15.78 -39.71
N ASN A 429 -32.31 15.94 -39.64
CA ASN A 429 -33.03 17.06 -40.25
C ASN A 429 -32.64 18.40 -39.59
N LYS A 430 -32.54 18.46 -38.25
CA LYS A 430 -32.01 19.65 -37.53
C LYS A 430 -30.61 20.03 -38.00
N GLN A 431 -29.78 19.04 -38.32
CA GLN A 431 -28.42 19.22 -38.87
C GLN A 431 -28.39 19.40 -40.39
N ARG A 432 -29.55 19.60 -41.05
CA ARG A 432 -29.68 19.79 -42.51
C ARG A 432 -29.07 18.67 -43.33
N GLY A 433 -29.10 17.43 -42.84
CA GLY A 433 -28.52 16.27 -43.48
C GLY A 433 -26.97 16.25 -43.48
N LEU A 434 -26.33 16.97 -42.60
CA LEU A 434 -24.87 17.09 -42.51
C LEU A 434 -24.32 16.40 -41.26
N CYS A 435 -23.15 15.80 -41.39
CA CYS A 435 -22.42 15.25 -40.28
C CYS A 435 -21.88 16.39 -39.35
N TYR A 436 -22.08 16.24 -38.06
CA TYR A 436 -21.68 17.26 -37.10
C TYR A 436 -20.18 17.53 -37.02
N ILE A 437 -19.35 16.53 -37.35
CA ILE A 437 -17.87 16.63 -37.24
C ILE A 437 -17.27 17.29 -38.51
N ASP A 438 -17.57 16.74 -39.67
CA ASP A 438 -16.90 17.11 -40.94
C ASP A 438 -17.75 17.98 -41.87
N GLY A 439 -19.01 18.25 -41.51
CA GLY A 439 -19.93 19.06 -42.28
C GLY A 439 -20.37 18.45 -43.66
N ASN A 440 -19.96 17.22 -43.95
CA ASN A 440 -20.29 16.56 -45.18
C ASN A 440 -21.71 15.95 -45.15
N LYS A 441 -22.32 15.79 -46.34
CA LYS A 441 -23.63 15.16 -46.46
C LYS A 441 -23.65 13.77 -45.77
N LEU A 442 -24.63 13.51 -44.92
CA LEU A 442 -24.79 12.30 -44.15
C LEU A 442 -26.16 11.69 -44.42
N MET A 443 -26.15 10.43 -44.85
CA MET A 443 -27.37 9.65 -45.01
C MET A 443 -27.73 8.94 -43.71
N LEU A 444 -29.03 8.68 -43.50
CA LEU A 444 -29.51 8.08 -42.23
C LEU A 444 -28.90 6.72 -41.95
N GLU A 445 -28.61 5.95 -42.99
CA GLU A 445 -27.99 4.62 -42.92
C GLU A 445 -26.56 4.66 -42.39
N ASP A 446 -25.84 5.74 -42.70
CA ASP A 446 -24.43 5.95 -42.31
C ASP A 446 -24.29 6.79 -41.04
N ALA A 447 -25.43 7.30 -40.56
CA ALA A 447 -25.46 8.18 -39.37
C ALA A 447 -25.50 7.36 -38.08
N GLU A 448 -24.62 7.71 -37.16
CA GLU A 448 -24.65 7.22 -35.78
C GLU A 448 -24.87 8.35 -34.79
N ALA A 449 -25.45 8.04 -33.63
CA ALA A 449 -25.67 8.97 -32.57
C ALA A 449 -24.37 9.15 -31.76
N GLY A 450 -23.78 10.33 -31.76
CA GLY A 450 -22.67 10.71 -30.91
C GLY A 450 -23.17 11.53 -29.73
N HIS A 451 -22.81 11.16 -28.52
CA HIS A 451 -23.13 11.94 -27.32
C HIS A 451 -22.19 13.14 -27.22
N ILE A 452 -22.70 14.36 -27.04
CA ILE A 452 -21.92 15.58 -26.81
C ILE A 452 -21.12 15.41 -25.52
N ILE A 453 -21.80 15.16 -24.42
CA ILE A 453 -21.17 14.67 -23.18
C ILE A 453 -21.22 13.14 -23.27
N PRO A 454 -20.07 12.44 -23.23
CA PRO A 454 -20.03 11.00 -23.35
C PRO A 454 -20.97 10.29 -22.35
N HIS A 455 -21.65 9.24 -22.82
CA HIS A 455 -22.52 8.42 -21.95
C HIS A 455 -21.74 7.86 -20.75
N SER A 456 -20.47 7.49 -20.92
CA SER A 456 -19.57 7.04 -19.86
C SER A 456 -19.26 8.11 -18.80
N GLU A 457 -19.52 9.39 -19.10
CA GLU A 457 -19.36 10.54 -18.21
C GLU A 457 -20.71 11.06 -17.69
N GLY A 458 -21.76 10.26 -17.78
CA GLY A 458 -23.11 10.62 -17.30
C GLY A 458 -23.93 11.44 -18.29
N GLY A 459 -23.50 11.53 -19.55
CA GLY A 459 -24.25 12.20 -20.60
C GLY A 459 -25.58 11.50 -20.88
N SER A 460 -26.72 12.25 -20.79
CA SER A 460 -28.04 11.70 -21.10
C SER A 460 -28.22 11.35 -22.57
N THR A 461 -29.05 10.36 -22.88
CA THR A 461 -29.47 10.03 -24.25
C THR A 461 -30.70 10.88 -24.63
N SER A 462 -30.65 12.18 -24.32
CA SER A 462 -31.62 13.18 -24.73
C SER A 462 -31.23 13.79 -26.07
N LEU A 463 -32.22 14.32 -26.81
CA LEU A 463 -31.97 14.94 -28.11
C LEU A 463 -31.05 16.16 -28.06
N ASP A 464 -30.94 16.79 -26.87
CA ASP A 464 -30.06 17.95 -26.67
C ASP A 464 -28.59 17.56 -26.42
N ASN A 465 -28.34 16.31 -26.04
CA ASN A 465 -27.00 15.78 -25.83
C ASN A 465 -26.54 14.84 -26.96
N ILE A 466 -27.31 14.71 -28.05
CA ILE A 466 -27.01 13.82 -29.16
C ILE A 466 -26.84 14.63 -30.45
N VAL A 467 -25.83 14.27 -31.21
CA VAL A 467 -25.60 14.76 -32.58
C VAL A 467 -25.42 13.58 -33.53
N MET A 468 -25.79 13.78 -34.80
CA MET A 468 -25.60 12.77 -35.84
C MET A 468 -24.23 12.91 -36.48
N ILE A 469 -23.46 11.85 -36.44
CA ILE A 469 -22.10 11.79 -36.95
C ILE A 469 -21.89 10.55 -37.82
N ARG A 470 -20.88 10.52 -38.67
CA ARG A 470 -20.51 9.32 -39.44
C ARG A 470 -20.01 8.23 -38.48
N ARG A 471 -20.29 6.99 -38.82
CA ARG A 471 -19.80 5.79 -38.10
C ARG A 471 -18.29 5.84 -37.87
N ILE A 472 -17.51 6.26 -38.88
CA ILE A 472 -16.06 6.36 -38.78
C ILE A 472 -15.61 7.36 -37.70
N HIS A 473 -16.33 8.49 -37.54
CA HIS A 473 -16.04 9.48 -36.50
C HIS A 473 -16.41 8.92 -35.11
N ASN A 474 -17.56 8.27 -35.00
CA ASN A 474 -17.98 7.68 -33.74
C ASN A 474 -16.99 6.60 -33.24
N SER A 475 -16.53 5.74 -34.14
CA SER A 475 -15.53 4.71 -33.85
C SER A 475 -14.16 5.31 -33.42
N LYS A 476 -13.72 6.39 -34.08
CA LYS A 476 -12.44 7.06 -33.75
C LYS A 476 -12.51 7.94 -32.50
N MET A 477 -13.66 8.49 -32.21
CA MET A 477 -13.90 9.35 -31.04
C MET A 477 -13.89 8.55 -29.75
N GLY A 478 -14.44 7.33 -29.74
CA GLY A 478 -14.56 6.50 -28.54
C GLY A 478 -15.36 7.21 -27.45
N SER A 479 -14.76 7.37 -26.28
CA SER A 479 -15.36 8.08 -25.12
C SER A 479 -14.97 9.55 -25.02
N MET A 480 -14.41 10.14 -26.08
CA MET A 480 -14.05 11.57 -26.10
C MET A 480 -15.31 12.43 -26.29
N ASN A 481 -15.32 13.62 -25.66
CA ASN A 481 -16.33 14.63 -25.92
C ASN A 481 -16.35 15.02 -27.41
N VAL A 482 -17.56 15.12 -27.98
CA VAL A 482 -17.74 15.40 -29.43
C VAL A 482 -17.10 16.72 -29.86
N GLU A 483 -17.22 17.78 -29.06
CA GLU A 483 -16.64 19.09 -29.41
C GLU A 483 -15.11 19.02 -29.43
N THR A 484 -14.52 18.39 -28.43
CA THR A 484 -13.06 18.18 -28.38
C THR A 484 -12.57 17.38 -29.58
N TYR A 485 -13.28 16.31 -29.95
CA TYR A 485 -12.94 15.50 -31.13
C TYR A 485 -13.08 16.32 -32.42
N LYS A 486 -14.13 17.14 -32.55
CA LYS A 486 -14.37 18.01 -33.70
C LYS A 486 -13.24 19.03 -33.89
N GLU A 487 -12.83 19.70 -32.83
CA GLU A 487 -11.69 20.61 -32.87
C GLU A 487 -10.39 19.92 -33.32
N MET A 488 -10.12 18.74 -32.78
CA MET A 488 -8.93 17.95 -33.17
C MET A 488 -9.01 17.53 -34.65
N TYR A 489 -10.18 17.17 -35.13
CA TYR A 489 -10.40 16.78 -36.54
C TYR A 489 -10.16 17.98 -37.47
N GLN A 490 -10.74 19.15 -37.17
CA GLN A 490 -10.59 20.38 -37.97
C GLN A 490 -9.15 20.87 -38.02
N ARG A 491 -8.41 20.81 -36.93
CA ARG A 491 -6.96 21.14 -36.92
C ARG A 491 -6.14 20.24 -37.81
N ARG A 492 -6.50 18.95 -37.94
CA ARG A 492 -5.80 18.00 -38.84
C ARG A 492 -6.19 18.13 -40.29
N SER A 493 -7.35 18.69 -40.60
CA SER A 493 -7.84 18.87 -41.96
C SER A 493 -7.39 20.19 -42.58
N ASN A 494 -6.88 21.11 -41.78
CA ASN A 494 -6.33 22.42 -42.21
C ASN A 494 -4.80 22.42 -42.33
N VAL A 495 -4.15 21.27 -42.16
CA VAL A 495 -2.72 21.00 -42.42
C VAL A 495 -2.61 20.13 -43.67
#